data_39bf60590646671258361fba43d821cf
#
_entry.id   39bf60590646671258361fba43d821cf
#
_cell.length_a   1.000
_cell.length_b   1.000
_cell.length_c   1.000
_cell.angle_alpha   90.00
_cell.angle_beta   90.00
_cell.angle_gamma   90.00
#
_symmetry.space_group_name_H-M   'P 1'
#
loop_
_entity.id
_entity.type
_entity.pdbx_description
1 polymer ?
#
loop_
_entity_poly.entity_id
_entity_poly.type
_entity_poly.pdbx_seq_one_letter_code
_entity_poly.pdbx_strand_id
1 'polypeptide(L)'
;PYFDSNTPTNITAQLGSHAYLPCKVRQLGNKSVSWIRRRDSHILSVDRTMFIPDERFQALFVDASDTWTLQVKYVQARDEGEYECQISTDPKKSHIIKLNIVVPKIEIIGDRDMYVKTGSTVAIRCVIKQSLEGPFYVFWYHEGDRVLDYQLNKIDIQTKRIDHDTVSSLLIHKARREDSGNYTCSPSSLDSASVQLHVLNGEHPAAIQRGISSA
;
A
#
# COMPACT_ATOMS: atom_id res chain seq x y z
N PRO A 1 -24.28 28.34 13.07
CA PRO A 1 -23.44 27.35 12.39
C PRO A 1 -23.87 25.91 12.68
N TYR A 2 -23.74 25.05 11.69
CA TYR A 2 -24.01 23.61 11.82
C TYR A 2 -23.18 22.81 10.80
N PHE A 3 -22.95 21.55 11.11
CA PHE A 3 -22.27 20.65 10.19
C PHE A 3 -23.26 20.11 9.16
N ASP A 4 -22.84 20.08 7.90
CA ASP A 4 -23.63 19.46 6.84
C ASP A 4 -23.81 17.97 7.12
N SER A 5 -25.04 17.45 6.92
CA SER A 5 -25.35 16.04 7.20
C SER A 5 -24.54 15.02 6.37
N ASN A 6 -23.98 15.47 5.25
CA ASN A 6 -23.14 14.62 4.38
C ASN A 6 -21.68 14.60 4.79
N THR A 7 -21.29 15.30 5.87
CA THR A 7 -19.92 15.27 6.36
C THR A 7 -19.57 13.86 6.85
N PRO A 8 -18.52 13.23 6.31
CA PRO A 8 -18.21 11.84 6.64
C PRO A 8 -17.76 11.70 8.10
N THR A 9 -17.93 10.50 8.65
CA THR A 9 -17.45 10.14 9.99
C THR A 9 -16.26 9.19 9.94
N ASN A 10 -15.99 8.60 8.78
CA ASN A 10 -14.87 7.69 8.55
C ASN A 10 -14.20 8.02 7.22
N ILE A 11 -12.89 8.11 7.26
CA ILE A 11 -12.04 8.25 6.08
C ILE A 11 -10.99 7.15 6.15
N THR A 12 -10.76 6.49 5.03
CA THR A 12 -9.75 5.46 4.91
C THR A 12 -8.67 5.91 3.94
N ALA A 13 -7.41 5.78 4.33
CA ALA A 13 -6.26 6.12 3.49
C ALA A 13 -5.24 4.99 3.53
N GLN A 14 -4.49 4.83 2.45
CA GLN A 14 -3.42 3.87 2.36
C GLN A 14 -2.13 4.44 2.94
N LEU A 15 -1.37 3.63 3.67
CA LEU A 15 -0.07 4.01 4.20
C LEU A 15 0.79 4.66 3.11
N GLY A 16 1.35 5.83 3.42
CA GLY A 16 2.20 6.59 2.49
C GLY A 16 1.45 7.51 1.52
N SER A 17 0.13 7.39 1.39
CA SER A 17 -0.68 8.29 0.56
C SER A 17 -1.11 9.52 1.35
N HIS A 18 -1.82 10.45 0.70
CA HIS A 18 -2.38 11.62 1.36
C HIS A 18 -3.81 11.35 1.81
N ALA A 19 -4.14 11.76 3.01
CA ALA A 19 -5.50 11.71 3.54
C ALA A 19 -6.12 13.11 3.56
N TYR A 20 -7.41 13.15 3.29
CA TYR A 20 -8.21 14.39 3.31
C TYR A 20 -9.43 14.16 4.17
N LEU A 21 -9.55 14.92 5.27
CA LEU A 21 -10.67 14.86 6.18
C LEU A 21 -11.54 16.11 5.96
N PRO A 22 -12.67 15.98 5.24
CA PRO A 22 -13.52 17.13 4.95
C PRO A 22 -14.48 17.43 6.10
N CYS A 23 -14.62 18.69 6.42
CA CYS A 23 -15.60 19.17 7.39
C CYS A 23 -16.41 20.30 6.74
N LYS A 24 -17.62 20.00 6.37
CA LYS A 24 -18.50 20.96 5.72
C LYS A 24 -19.35 21.68 6.76
N VAL A 25 -19.13 22.99 6.87
CA VAL A 25 -19.79 23.85 7.87
C VAL A 25 -20.69 24.85 7.16
N ARG A 26 -21.96 24.85 7.55
CA ARG A 26 -22.96 25.78 7.03
C ARG A 26 -23.17 26.94 8.00
N GLN A 27 -23.41 28.13 7.45
CA GLN A 27 -23.72 29.34 8.22
C GLN A 27 -22.64 29.65 9.27
N LEU A 28 -21.37 29.54 8.88
CA LEU A 28 -20.25 29.74 9.81
C LEU A 28 -20.26 31.16 10.41
N GLY A 29 -20.52 32.17 9.59
CA GLY A 29 -20.52 33.58 10.04
C GLY A 29 -19.11 33.98 10.47
N ASN A 30 -19.00 34.61 11.65
CA ASN A 30 -17.74 35.08 12.23
C ASN A 30 -17.03 34.03 13.11
N LYS A 31 -17.51 32.79 13.12
CA LYS A 31 -16.93 31.75 13.94
C LYS A 31 -15.71 31.13 13.23
N SER A 32 -14.85 30.47 14.01
CA SER A 32 -13.67 29.79 13.53
C SER A 32 -13.87 28.28 13.52
N VAL A 33 -13.15 27.60 12.64
CA VAL A 33 -13.10 26.14 12.55
C VAL A 33 -11.71 25.67 12.98
N SER A 34 -11.67 24.77 13.94
CA SER A 34 -10.41 24.19 14.45
C SER A 34 -10.37 22.70 14.19
N TRP A 35 -9.20 22.19 13.87
CA TRP A 35 -8.93 20.76 13.85
C TRP A 35 -8.16 20.35 15.10
N ILE A 36 -8.61 19.28 15.75
CA ILE A 36 -8.02 18.76 16.99
C ILE A 36 -7.75 17.28 16.82
N ARG A 37 -6.55 16.83 17.16
CA ARG A 37 -6.20 15.42 17.21
C ARG A 37 -6.57 14.87 18.57
N ARG A 38 -7.52 13.94 18.61
CA ARG A 38 -8.14 13.54 19.88
C ARG A 38 -7.24 12.71 20.79
N ARG A 39 -6.31 11.92 20.20
CA ARG A 39 -5.44 11.04 21.02
C ARG A 39 -4.62 11.81 22.07
N ASP A 40 -4.26 13.05 21.77
CA ASP A 40 -3.44 13.89 22.66
C ASP A 40 -4.05 15.27 22.89
N SER A 41 -5.24 15.51 22.35
CA SER A 41 -5.98 16.78 22.45
C SER A 41 -5.21 17.98 21.91
N HIS A 42 -4.25 17.76 20.99
CA HIS A 42 -3.52 18.85 20.35
C HIS A 42 -4.40 19.58 19.34
N ILE A 43 -4.41 20.90 19.45
CA ILE A 43 -5.01 21.75 18.42
C ILE A 43 -4.05 21.78 17.25
N LEU A 44 -4.48 21.24 16.12
CA LEU A 44 -3.67 21.18 14.90
C LEU A 44 -3.74 22.51 14.16
N SER A 45 -4.94 23.11 14.10
CA SER A 45 -5.15 24.34 13.37
C SER A 45 -6.33 25.13 13.93
N VAL A 46 -6.30 26.43 13.67
CA VAL A 46 -7.47 27.33 13.79
C VAL A 46 -7.60 28.02 12.43
N ASP A 47 -8.75 27.85 11.78
CA ASP A 47 -8.95 28.25 10.40
C ASP A 47 -7.83 27.68 9.51
N ARG A 48 -7.05 28.52 8.83
CA ARG A 48 -5.94 28.08 7.98
C ARG A 48 -4.59 28.11 8.68
N THR A 49 -4.52 28.55 9.92
CA THR A 49 -3.28 28.70 10.66
C THR A 49 -2.93 27.41 11.38
N MET A 50 -1.75 26.87 11.11
CA MET A 50 -1.26 25.64 11.73
C MET A 50 -0.56 25.93 13.05
N PHE A 51 -0.76 25.05 14.05
CA PHE A 51 -0.19 25.18 15.40
C PHE A 51 0.68 23.99 15.80
N ILE A 52 1.04 23.13 14.84
CA ILE A 52 1.96 22.01 15.10
C ILE A 52 3.16 22.10 14.15
N PRO A 53 4.33 21.60 14.56
CA PRO A 53 5.53 21.63 13.73
C PRO A 53 5.54 20.59 12.61
N ASP A 54 4.67 19.61 12.65
CA ASP A 54 4.59 18.56 11.63
C ASP A 54 4.00 19.13 10.33
N GLU A 55 4.86 19.34 9.32
CA GLU A 55 4.51 19.95 8.05
C GLU A 55 3.60 19.07 7.17
N ARG A 56 3.38 17.82 7.54
CA ARG A 56 2.48 16.93 6.82
C ARG A 56 1.01 17.34 7.00
N PHE A 57 0.70 18.06 8.05
CA PHE A 57 -0.65 18.54 8.34
C PHE A 57 -0.87 19.94 7.76
N GLN A 58 -1.98 20.11 7.06
CA GLN A 58 -2.37 21.40 6.51
C GLN A 58 -3.89 21.56 6.55
N ALA A 59 -4.35 22.73 6.98
CA ALA A 59 -5.77 23.09 6.95
C ALA A 59 -6.06 23.85 5.66
N LEU A 60 -7.04 23.37 4.90
CA LEU A 60 -7.45 23.93 3.62
C LEU A 60 -8.91 24.36 3.69
N PHE A 61 -9.27 25.41 2.95
CA PHE A 61 -10.65 25.83 2.80
C PHE A 61 -11.03 25.93 1.33
N VAL A 62 -12.17 25.35 0.98
CA VAL A 62 -12.73 25.38 -0.37
C VAL A 62 -14.01 26.20 -0.35
N ASP A 63 -13.95 27.44 -0.86
CA ASP A 63 -15.08 28.38 -0.84
C ASP A 63 -16.33 27.84 -1.50
N ALA A 64 -16.18 27.18 -2.66
CA ALA A 64 -17.32 26.71 -3.44
C ALA A 64 -18.20 25.69 -2.71
N SER A 65 -17.65 24.98 -1.74
CA SER A 65 -18.35 23.91 -1.00
C SER A 65 -18.42 24.15 0.50
N ASP A 66 -17.97 25.29 1.00
CA ASP A 66 -17.90 25.61 2.44
C ASP A 66 -17.18 24.50 3.25
N THR A 67 -16.15 23.90 2.66
CA THR A 67 -15.50 22.75 3.24
C THR A 67 -14.13 23.11 3.82
N TRP A 68 -13.96 22.81 5.11
CA TRP A 68 -12.71 22.89 5.83
C TRP A 68 -12.09 21.49 5.82
N THR A 69 -10.95 21.34 5.17
CA THR A 69 -10.30 20.02 4.99
C THR A 69 -9.00 19.99 5.74
N LEU A 70 -8.81 18.96 6.55
CA LEU A 70 -7.51 18.63 7.12
C LEU A 70 -6.80 17.67 6.13
N GLN A 71 -5.69 18.13 5.59
CA GLN A 71 -4.82 17.31 4.75
C GLN A 71 -3.73 16.72 5.63
N VAL A 72 -3.54 15.40 5.54
CA VAL A 72 -2.43 14.68 6.16
C VAL A 72 -1.63 14.05 5.04
N LYS A 73 -0.43 14.56 4.77
CA LYS A 73 0.44 14.04 3.71
C LYS A 73 1.20 12.82 4.20
N TYR A 74 1.45 11.87 3.30
CA TYR A 74 2.27 10.69 3.58
C TYR A 74 1.89 10.03 4.91
N VAL A 75 0.63 9.60 5.00
CA VAL A 75 0.08 9.05 6.25
C VAL A 75 0.91 7.89 6.77
N GLN A 76 1.11 7.90 8.08
CA GLN A 76 1.82 6.89 8.83
C GLN A 76 0.84 6.12 9.72
N ALA A 77 1.23 4.93 10.18
CA ALA A 77 0.37 4.13 11.05
C ALA A 77 -0.06 4.90 12.32
N ARG A 78 0.82 5.73 12.87
CA ARG A 78 0.53 6.55 14.05
C ARG A 78 -0.51 7.64 13.82
N ASP A 79 -0.81 7.98 12.56
CA ASP A 79 -1.82 9.00 12.23
C ASP A 79 -3.24 8.46 12.36
N GLU A 80 -3.40 7.15 12.46
CA GLU A 80 -4.71 6.52 12.67
C GLU A 80 -5.34 7.00 13.98
N GLY A 81 -6.63 7.30 13.93
CA GLY A 81 -7.37 7.72 15.10
C GLY A 81 -8.46 8.73 14.77
N GLU A 82 -8.96 9.38 15.80
CA GLU A 82 -10.04 10.35 15.68
C GLU A 82 -9.50 11.77 15.62
N TYR A 83 -10.10 12.53 14.71
CA TYR A 83 -9.85 13.96 14.53
C TYR A 83 -11.16 14.71 14.70
N GLU A 84 -11.11 15.84 15.35
CA GLU A 84 -12.28 16.64 15.66
C GLU A 84 -12.24 17.94 14.88
N CYS A 85 -13.32 18.20 14.13
CA CYS A 85 -13.61 19.49 13.53
C CYS A 85 -14.51 20.25 14.49
N GLN A 86 -14.03 21.38 15.00
CA GLN A 86 -14.75 22.12 16.03
C GLN A 86 -15.06 23.54 15.58
N ILE A 87 -16.31 23.96 15.79
CA ILE A 87 -16.76 25.33 15.53
C ILE A 87 -16.73 26.11 16.85
N SER A 88 -16.22 27.33 16.81
CA SER A 88 -16.09 28.21 17.98
C SER A 88 -17.42 28.84 18.47
N THR A 89 -18.48 28.06 18.45
CA THR A 89 -19.77 28.42 19.03
C THR A 89 -19.73 28.34 20.56
N ASP A 90 -20.75 28.86 21.25
CA ASP A 90 -20.89 28.71 22.69
C ASP A 90 -22.29 28.11 22.99
N PRO A 91 -22.33 26.82 23.43
CA PRO A 91 -21.23 25.89 23.56
C PRO A 91 -20.64 25.46 22.20
N LYS A 92 -19.38 25.00 22.22
CA LYS A 92 -18.66 24.56 21.03
C LYS A 92 -19.35 23.34 20.38
N LYS A 93 -19.40 23.33 19.06
CA LYS A 93 -19.94 22.21 18.28
C LYS A 93 -18.79 21.43 17.66
N SER A 94 -18.89 20.12 17.68
CA SER A 94 -17.84 19.22 17.23
C SER A 94 -18.37 18.15 16.30
N HIS A 95 -17.56 17.80 15.30
CA HIS A 95 -17.80 16.67 14.42
C HIS A 95 -16.52 15.81 14.40
N ILE A 96 -16.68 14.52 14.67
CA ILE A 96 -15.54 13.59 14.78
C ILE A 96 -15.45 12.78 13.50
N ILE A 97 -14.23 12.72 12.94
CA ILE A 97 -13.91 11.89 11.80
C ILE A 97 -12.83 10.91 12.22
N LYS A 98 -13.06 9.62 12.01
CA LYS A 98 -12.06 8.58 12.25
C LYS A 98 -11.25 8.37 10.97
N LEU A 99 -9.93 8.50 11.10
CA LEU A 99 -8.99 8.16 10.04
C LEU A 99 -8.51 6.73 10.23
N ASN A 100 -8.78 5.89 9.24
CA ASN A 100 -8.34 4.49 9.19
C ASN A 100 -7.20 4.37 8.19
N ILE A 101 -6.13 3.69 8.58
CA ILE A 101 -4.96 3.49 7.72
C ILE A 101 -4.91 2.04 7.26
N VAL A 102 -4.87 1.86 5.95
CA VAL A 102 -4.73 0.54 5.31
C VAL A 102 -3.26 0.33 4.97
N VAL A 103 -2.72 -0.80 5.42
CA VAL A 103 -1.35 -1.21 5.13
C VAL A 103 -1.41 -2.39 4.16
N PRO A 104 -1.04 -2.21 2.89
CA PRO A 104 -1.01 -3.32 1.94
C PRO A 104 -0.02 -4.38 2.37
N LYS A 105 -0.37 -5.65 2.12
CA LYS A 105 0.48 -6.81 2.40
C LYS A 105 0.98 -7.40 1.10
N ILE A 106 2.28 -7.67 1.04
CA ILE A 106 2.90 -8.30 -0.10
C ILE A 106 3.36 -9.71 0.26
N GLU A 107 3.08 -10.67 -0.63
CA GLU A 107 3.58 -12.04 -0.50
C GLU A 107 3.78 -12.67 -1.87
N ILE A 108 4.74 -13.57 -1.96
CA ILE A 108 4.88 -14.47 -3.11
C ILE A 108 4.16 -15.77 -2.73
N ILE A 109 3.27 -16.23 -3.62
CA ILE A 109 2.48 -17.43 -3.39
C ILE A 109 3.38 -18.66 -3.39
N GLY A 110 3.21 -19.51 -2.38
CA GLY A 110 3.97 -20.74 -2.22
C GLY A 110 5.01 -20.65 -1.12
N ASP A 111 5.91 -21.63 -1.11
CA ASP A 111 6.98 -21.72 -0.12
C ASP A 111 8.14 -20.77 -0.46
N ARG A 112 9.04 -20.58 0.50
CA ARG A 112 10.25 -19.77 0.31
C ARG A 112 11.18 -20.35 -0.76
N ASP A 113 11.13 -21.65 -0.93
CA ASP A 113 11.91 -22.39 -1.93
C ASP A 113 10.97 -23.02 -2.94
N MET A 114 11.21 -22.76 -4.22
CA MET A 114 10.46 -23.31 -5.32
C MET A 114 11.36 -24.24 -6.13
N TYR A 115 10.93 -25.47 -6.34
CA TYR A 115 11.69 -26.48 -7.06
C TYR A 115 11.00 -26.83 -8.37
N VAL A 116 11.71 -26.71 -9.48
CA VAL A 116 11.17 -27.00 -10.81
C VAL A 116 12.19 -27.83 -11.61
N LYS A 117 11.67 -28.55 -12.61
CA LYS A 117 12.50 -29.31 -13.54
C LYS A 117 13.01 -28.43 -14.67
N THR A 118 14.23 -28.72 -15.13
CA THR A 118 14.79 -28.13 -16.36
C THR A 118 13.82 -28.29 -17.52
N GLY A 119 13.62 -27.23 -18.29
CA GLY A 119 12.73 -27.20 -19.46
C GLY A 119 11.29 -26.83 -19.16
N SER A 120 10.88 -26.78 -17.89
CA SER A 120 9.52 -26.40 -17.51
C SER A 120 9.30 -24.89 -17.59
N THR A 121 8.03 -24.50 -17.64
CA THR A 121 7.64 -23.10 -17.49
C THR A 121 7.38 -22.81 -16.02
N VAL A 122 8.08 -21.80 -15.51
CA VAL A 122 7.99 -21.39 -14.11
C VAL A 122 7.08 -20.18 -14.01
N ALA A 123 6.11 -20.22 -13.08
CA ALA A 123 5.26 -19.07 -12.76
C ALA A 123 5.52 -18.67 -11.31
N ILE A 124 6.02 -17.46 -11.11
CA ILE A 124 6.20 -16.88 -9.77
C ILE A 124 5.18 -15.75 -9.65
N ARG A 125 4.31 -15.84 -8.65
CA ARG A 125 3.22 -14.89 -8.44
C ARG A 125 3.42 -14.09 -7.16
N CYS A 126 3.35 -12.78 -7.33
CA CYS A 126 3.44 -11.81 -6.25
C CYS A 126 2.07 -11.17 -6.07
N VAL A 127 1.52 -11.24 -4.86
CA VAL A 127 0.21 -10.68 -4.55
C VAL A 127 0.36 -9.56 -3.54
N ILE A 128 -0.18 -8.40 -3.90
CA ILE A 128 -0.27 -7.24 -3.02
C ILE A 128 -1.72 -7.11 -2.60
N LYS A 129 -2.00 -7.44 -1.33
CA LYS A 129 -3.36 -7.50 -0.78
C LYS A 129 -3.75 -6.22 -0.07
N GLN A 130 -5.06 -5.93 -0.07
CA GLN A 130 -5.66 -4.83 0.71
C GLN A 130 -5.06 -3.46 0.34
N SER A 131 -4.92 -3.21 -0.94
CA SER A 131 -4.41 -1.97 -1.47
C SER A 131 -5.57 -1.13 -2.02
N LEU A 132 -5.79 0.07 -1.50
CA LEU A 132 -6.82 0.99 -2.01
C LEU A 132 -6.44 1.49 -3.40
N GLU A 133 -5.16 1.74 -3.59
CA GLU A 133 -4.58 2.11 -4.87
C GLU A 133 -3.51 1.10 -5.24
N GLY A 134 -3.50 0.69 -6.50
CA GLY A 134 -2.45 -0.21 -7.01
C GLY A 134 -1.10 0.50 -7.02
N PRO A 135 -0.01 -0.25 -6.97
CA PRO A 135 1.32 0.31 -7.16
C PRO A 135 1.46 0.88 -8.58
N PHE A 136 2.26 1.94 -8.74
CA PHE A 136 2.54 2.51 -10.07
C PHE A 136 3.29 1.54 -10.95
N TYR A 137 4.14 0.69 -10.34
CA TYR A 137 4.87 -0.36 -11.02
C TYR A 137 5.17 -1.50 -10.05
N VAL A 138 5.45 -2.68 -10.60
CA VAL A 138 6.01 -3.83 -9.88
C VAL A 138 7.25 -4.28 -10.64
N PHE A 139 8.41 -4.10 -10.04
CA PHE A 139 9.66 -4.57 -10.64
C PHE A 139 10.03 -5.93 -10.08
N TRP A 140 10.62 -6.76 -10.94
CA TRP A 140 11.18 -8.05 -10.59
C TRP A 140 12.70 -8.00 -10.69
N TYR A 141 13.35 -8.67 -9.75
CA TYR A 141 14.82 -8.78 -9.70
C TYR A 141 15.22 -10.23 -9.61
N HIS A 142 16.28 -10.62 -10.32
CA HIS A 142 16.93 -11.91 -10.23
C HIS A 142 18.35 -11.70 -9.73
N GLU A 143 18.69 -12.21 -8.56
CA GLU A 143 19.99 -11.99 -7.90
C GLU A 143 20.39 -10.51 -7.86
N GLY A 144 19.41 -9.63 -7.61
CA GLY A 144 19.62 -8.19 -7.55
C GLY A 144 19.60 -7.46 -8.87
N ASP A 145 19.61 -8.15 -9.99
CA ASP A 145 19.52 -7.56 -11.32
C ASP A 145 18.08 -7.48 -11.78
N ARG A 146 17.68 -6.34 -12.36
CA ARG A 146 16.32 -6.15 -12.82
C ARG A 146 15.98 -7.08 -13.98
N VAL A 147 14.87 -7.81 -13.82
CA VAL A 147 14.34 -8.67 -14.89
C VAL A 147 13.52 -7.83 -15.84
N LEU A 148 13.83 -7.87 -17.13
CA LEU A 148 13.18 -7.12 -18.17
C LEU A 148 12.40 -8.05 -19.09
N ASP A 149 11.19 -7.68 -19.44
CA ASP A 149 10.26 -8.50 -20.23
C ASP A 149 10.51 -8.47 -21.74
N TYR A 150 11.52 -7.73 -22.19
CA TYR A 150 11.87 -7.69 -23.61
C TYR A 150 12.65 -8.92 -24.10
N GLN A 151 12.99 -9.84 -23.21
CA GLN A 151 13.62 -11.13 -23.61
C GLN A 151 12.56 -12.03 -24.23
N LEU A 152 12.33 -11.85 -25.51
CA LEU A 152 11.31 -12.55 -26.26
C LEU A 152 11.37 -14.08 -26.04
N ASN A 153 10.22 -14.69 -25.76
CA ASN A 153 10.03 -16.12 -25.54
C ASN A 153 10.73 -16.70 -24.29
N LYS A 154 11.41 -15.90 -23.49
CA LYS A 154 12.06 -16.35 -22.25
C LYS A 154 11.33 -15.85 -21.01
N ILE A 155 11.11 -14.56 -20.93
CA ILE A 155 10.52 -13.91 -19.75
C ILE A 155 9.24 -13.19 -20.17
N ASP A 156 8.20 -13.37 -19.38
CA ASP A 156 6.93 -12.65 -19.54
C ASP A 156 6.48 -12.16 -18.17
N ILE A 157 6.20 -10.87 -18.06
CA ILE A 157 5.73 -10.25 -16.82
C ILE A 157 4.35 -9.65 -17.07
N GLN A 158 3.37 -10.10 -16.28
CA GLN A 158 2.01 -9.61 -16.34
C GLN A 158 1.58 -9.11 -14.97
N THR A 159 1.02 -7.90 -14.94
CA THR A 159 0.50 -7.30 -13.70
C THR A 159 -0.97 -6.97 -13.92
N LYS A 160 -1.82 -7.48 -13.03
CA LYS A 160 -3.28 -7.28 -13.07
C LYS A 160 -3.77 -6.77 -11.74
N ARG A 161 -4.76 -5.87 -11.81
CA ARG A 161 -5.49 -5.42 -10.64
C ARG A 161 -6.83 -6.13 -10.59
N ILE A 162 -7.11 -6.79 -9.45
CA ILE A 162 -8.36 -7.51 -9.19
C ILE A 162 -8.92 -6.98 -7.86
N ASP A 163 -9.99 -6.18 -7.92
CA ASP A 163 -10.59 -5.52 -6.75
C ASP A 163 -9.55 -4.70 -5.97
N HIS A 164 -9.24 -5.09 -4.74
CA HIS A 164 -8.25 -4.43 -3.88
C HIS A 164 -6.88 -5.11 -3.91
N ASP A 165 -6.70 -6.10 -4.78
CA ASP A 165 -5.46 -6.84 -4.90
C ASP A 165 -4.77 -6.56 -6.24
N THR A 166 -3.44 -6.57 -6.22
CA THR A 166 -2.62 -6.53 -7.43
C THR A 166 -1.83 -7.82 -7.50
N VAL A 167 -1.88 -8.48 -8.66
CA VAL A 167 -1.14 -9.71 -8.90
C VAL A 167 -0.14 -9.48 -10.02
N SER A 168 1.15 -9.64 -9.72
CA SER A 168 2.22 -9.62 -10.71
C SER A 168 2.77 -11.03 -10.88
N SER A 169 2.74 -11.52 -12.11
CA SER A 169 3.21 -12.86 -12.46
C SER A 169 4.46 -12.77 -13.32
N LEU A 170 5.51 -13.45 -12.89
CA LEU A 170 6.74 -13.61 -13.65
C LEU A 170 6.75 -15.03 -14.23
N LEU A 171 6.74 -15.13 -15.55
CA LEU A 171 6.82 -16.41 -16.26
C LEU A 171 8.22 -16.57 -16.86
N ILE A 172 8.82 -17.72 -16.58
CA ILE A 172 10.13 -18.10 -17.13
C ILE A 172 9.91 -19.35 -17.98
N HIS A 173 10.08 -19.20 -19.29
CA HIS A 173 9.91 -20.31 -20.22
C HIS A 173 11.19 -21.13 -20.37
N LYS A 174 11.06 -22.45 -20.48
CA LYS A 174 12.18 -23.36 -20.66
C LYS A 174 13.27 -23.13 -19.64
N ALA A 175 12.94 -23.32 -18.37
CA ALA A 175 13.82 -23.08 -17.24
C ALA A 175 15.14 -23.82 -17.38
N ARG A 176 16.25 -23.13 -17.09
CA ARG A 176 17.62 -23.64 -17.09
C ARG A 176 18.22 -23.47 -15.71
N ARG A 177 19.35 -24.13 -15.46
CA ARG A 177 20.06 -23.98 -14.17
C ARG A 177 20.43 -22.53 -13.88
N GLU A 178 20.76 -21.75 -14.90
CA GLU A 178 21.11 -20.33 -14.77
C GLU A 178 19.92 -19.48 -14.31
N ASP A 179 18.69 -19.97 -14.48
CA ASP A 179 17.50 -19.29 -13.99
C ASP A 179 17.28 -19.47 -12.50
N SER A 180 18.01 -20.37 -11.86
CA SER A 180 17.99 -20.56 -10.40
C SER A 180 18.47 -19.31 -9.68
N GLY A 181 18.01 -19.11 -8.46
CA GLY A 181 18.45 -18.03 -7.62
C GLY A 181 17.30 -17.29 -6.95
N ASN A 182 17.62 -16.15 -6.37
CA ASN A 182 16.67 -15.32 -5.65
C ASN A 182 15.90 -14.42 -6.61
N TYR A 183 14.57 -14.51 -6.56
CA TYR A 183 13.66 -13.62 -7.29
C TYR A 183 12.92 -12.74 -6.31
N THR A 184 12.96 -11.42 -6.56
CA THR A 184 12.35 -10.42 -5.69
C THR A 184 11.30 -9.64 -6.47
N CYS A 185 10.11 -9.53 -5.88
CA CYS A 185 9.02 -8.69 -6.33
C CYS A 185 9.07 -7.38 -5.54
N SER A 186 9.20 -6.26 -6.24
CA SER A 186 9.37 -4.94 -5.63
C SER A 186 8.35 -3.95 -6.18
N PRO A 187 7.19 -3.81 -5.52
CA PRO A 187 6.22 -2.79 -5.89
C PRO A 187 6.67 -1.40 -5.48
N SER A 188 6.19 -0.38 -6.21
CA SER A 188 6.44 1.01 -5.82
C SER A 188 5.86 1.31 -4.44
N SER A 189 6.64 2.00 -3.60
CA SER A 189 6.24 2.50 -2.27
C SER A 189 5.82 1.43 -1.26
N LEU A 190 6.16 0.16 -1.49
CA LEU A 190 5.86 -0.97 -0.61
C LEU A 190 7.11 -1.81 -0.37
N ASP A 191 7.03 -2.67 0.66
CA ASP A 191 8.08 -3.66 0.91
C ASP A 191 8.18 -4.65 -0.25
N SER A 192 9.31 -5.31 -0.37
CA SER A 192 9.52 -6.35 -1.36
C SER A 192 9.33 -7.74 -0.75
N ALA A 193 9.09 -8.74 -1.61
CA ALA A 193 9.02 -10.14 -1.24
C ALA A 193 9.90 -10.96 -2.15
N SER A 194 10.49 -12.02 -1.63
CA SER A 194 11.45 -12.85 -2.36
C SER A 194 11.14 -14.35 -2.25
N VAL A 195 11.60 -15.09 -3.26
CA VAL A 195 11.53 -16.54 -3.32
C VAL A 195 12.84 -17.05 -3.92
N GLN A 196 13.27 -18.23 -3.46
CA GLN A 196 14.45 -18.92 -4.01
C GLN A 196 13.99 -19.97 -5.02
N LEU A 197 14.38 -19.82 -6.27
CA LEU A 197 14.09 -20.77 -7.33
C LEU A 197 15.26 -21.76 -7.49
N HIS A 198 14.92 -23.05 -7.50
CA HIS A 198 15.84 -24.15 -7.74
C HIS A 198 15.41 -24.89 -9.00
N VAL A 199 16.19 -24.78 -10.06
CA VAL A 199 15.95 -25.50 -11.31
C VAL A 199 16.82 -26.77 -11.28
N LEU A 200 16.17 -27.92 -11.24
CA LEU A 200 16.81 -29.22 -11.06
C LEU A 200 16.74 -30.03 -12.35
N ASN A 201 17.79 -30.85 -12.57
CA ASN A 201 17.79 -31.85 -13.63
C ASN A 201 16.73 -32.91 -13.31
N GLY A 202 15.86 -33.24 -14.28
CA GLY A 202 14.76 -34.19 -14.07
C GLY A 202 15.15 -35.60 -13.66
N GLU A 203 16.41 -36.02 -13.90
CA GLU A 203 16.94 -37.33 -13.54
C GLU A 203 17.58 -37.36 -12.16
N HIS A 204 17.82 -36.25 -11.54
CA HIS A 204 18.52 -36.14 -10.26
C HIS A 204 17.89 -36.97 -9.12
N PRO A 205 16.54 -36.99 -8.92
CA PRO A 205 15.97 -37.85 -7.89
C PRO A 205 16.18 -39.35 -8.12
N ALA A 206 16.16 -39.81 -9.35
CA ALA A 206 16.41 -41.22 -9.69
C ALA A 206 17.86 -41.62 -9.44
N ALA A 207 18.82 -40.74 -9.67
CA ALA A 207 20.23 -41.00 -9.38
C ALA A 207 20.49 -41.14 -7.88
N ILE A 208 19.83 -40.38 -7.04
CA ILE A 208 19.94 -40.47 -5.57
C ILE A 208 19.35 -41.80 -5.08
N GLN A 209 18.25 -42.27 -5.64
CA GLN A 209 17.62 -43.54 -5.25
C GLN A 209 18.50 -44.76 -5.61
N ARG A 210 19.23 -44.69 -6.71
CA ARG A 210 20.15 -45.78 -7.12
C ARG A 210 21.35 -45.92 -6.20
N GLY A 211 21.80 -44.84 -5.59
CA GLY A 211 22.90 -44.87 -4.64
C GLY A 211 22.59 -45.54 -3.32
N ILE A 212 21.31 -45.68 -2.97
CA ILE A 212 20.85 -46.28 -1.72
C ILE A 212 20.68 -47.81 -1.87
N SER A 213 20.46 -48.31 -3.07
CA SER A 213 20.18 -49.74 -3.31
C SER A 213 21.40 -50.60 -3.52
N SER A 214 22.61 -50.07 -3.45
CA SER A 214 23.87 -50.82 -3.63
C SER A 214 24.64 -51.03 -2.32
N ALA A 215 23.99 -51.00 -1.17
CA ALA A 215 24.56 -51.33 0.12
C ALA A 215 24.06 -52.67 0.65
#